data_06306a6265cd48a605e1f86befd7a4dc
#
_entry.id   06306a6265cd48a605e1f86befd7a4dc
#
_cell.length_a   1.000
_cell.length_b   1.000
_cell.length_c   1.000
_cell.angle_alpha   90.00
_cell.angle_beta   90.00
_cell.angle_gamma   90.00
#
_symmetry.space_group_name_H-M   'P 1'
#
loop_
_entity.id
_entity.type
_entity.pdbx_description
1 polymer ?
#
loop_
_entity_poly.entity_id
_entity_poly.type
_entity_poly.pdbx_seq_one_letter_code
_entity_poly.pdbx_strand_id
1 'polypeptide(L)'
;MRILVATDAWHPQVNGVVRTLAMMAEASRTLGVDVGFLTPQSFRTFAMPSYPDLRLALPGPGKIARLIDEARPDSIHIATEGPIGLMVRRHCRKHRLPFTTSFHTRFPEYISARLPVPETWIWAALRAFHGPSQAVMAATPALASELRARGFRNVVLWPRGVDTGLFHPRTADLGLPRPVFLCVGRVAVEKNLEAFLGLDLPGTKVIVGDGPARAALARKYPQAVFLGAKQGEELAQAYAAADVFVFPSKTDTFGLVLLEALASGLPVAAFPVTGPGDVIGAAPVGVLNEDLRVACLAAVTISSQACLEFAAQHTWEASARAFVDTIADTMANVRTVDPETVDPEDDTAPFASEQPGFVA
;
A
#
# COMPACT_ATOMS: atom_id res chain seq x y z
N MET A 1 10.60 -19.58 12.73
CA MET A 1 11.22 -18.85 11.59
C MET A 1 11.28 -17.37 11.94
N ARG A 2 12.41 -16.72 11.65
CA ARG A 2 12.59 -15.27 11.86
C ARG A 2 12.74 -14.57 10.50
N ILE A 3 11.87 -13.60 10.22
CA ILE A 3 11.90 -12.81 8.98
C ILE A 3 12.31 -11.37 9.33
N LEU A 4 13.30 -10.82 8.62
CA LEU A 4 13.66 -9.41 8.72
C LEU A 4 13.03 -8.63 7.57
N VAL A 5 12.15 -7.69 7.89
CA VAL A 5 11.49 -6.81 6.91
C VAL A 5 12.19 -5.46 6.88
N ALA A 6 12.80 -5.11 5.75
CA ALA A 6 13.42 -3.81 5.52
C ALA A 6 12.42 -2.85 4.88
N THR A 7 12.20 -1.69 5.49
CA THR A 7 11.22 -0.71 5.01
C THR A 7 11.67 0.72 5.30
N ASP A 8 11.42 1.63 4.34
CA ASP A 8 11.58 3.08 4.50
C ASP A 8 10.30 3.76 4.99
N ALA A 9 9.16 3.05 4.93
CA ALA A 9 7.87 3.49 5.45
C ALA A 9 7.64 2.90 6.84
N TRP A 10 7.69 3.73 7.90
CA TRP A 10 7.45 3.33 9.28
C TRP A 10 6.93 4.48 10.13
N HIS A 11 6.50 4.19 11.35
CA HIS A 11 6.05 5.22 12.29
C HIS A 11 7.05 6.37 12.42
N PRO A 12 6.57 7.63 12.58
CA PRO A 12 5.20 8.08 12.80
C PRO A 12 4.32 8.21 11.55
N GLN A 13 4.76 7.76 10.37
CA GLN A 13 3.94 7.82 9.16
C GLN A 13 2.68 6.96 9.31
N VAL A 14 1.53 7.52 8.94
CA VAL A 14 0.25 6.81 8.87
C VAL A 14 -0.10 6.59 7.41
N ASN A 15 0.18 5.40 6.89
CA ASN A 15 -0.12 5.02 5.51
C ASN A 15 -0.38 3.51 5.39
N GLY A 16 -0.88 3.09 4.23
CA GLY A 16 -1.26 1.70 3.97
C GLY A 16 -0.10 0.71 4.06
N VAL A 17 1.14 1.12 3.76
CA VAL A 17 2.33 0.26 3.84
C VAL A 17 2.65 -0.07 5.29
N VAL A 18 2.76 0.96 6.14
CA VAL A 18 3.03 0.79 7.59
C VAL A 18 1.97 -0.11 8.21
N ARG A 19 0.68 0.15 7.91
CA ARG A 19 -0.42 -0.64 8.45
C ARG A 19 -0.37 -2.09 7.97
N THR A 20 -0.14 -2.32 6.67
CA THR A 20 -0.01 -3.68 6.12
C THR A 20 1.10 -4.45 6.81
N LEU A 21 2.29 -3.86 6.95
CA LEU A 21 3.44 -4.52 7.57
C LEU A 21 3.21 -4.82 9.06
N ALA A 22 2.62 -3.89 9.79
CA ALA A 22 2.32 -4.08 11.22
C ALA A 22 1.28 -5.18 11.44
N MET A 23 0.17 -5.16 10.72
CA MET A 23 -0.89 -6.17 10.84
C MET A 23 -0.44 -7.55 10.38
N MET A 24 0.33 -7.62 9.27
CA MET A 24 0.93 -8.87 8.80
C MET A 24 1.87 -9.46 9.86
N ALA A 25 2.73 -8.64 10.47
CA ALA A 25 3.65 -9.11 11.50
C ALA A 25 2.90 -9.62 12.75
N GLU A 26 1.86 -8.93 13.18
CA GLU A 26 1.03 -9.37 14.30
C GLU A 26 0.36 -10.72 14.01
N ALA A 27 -0.28 -10.84 12.85
CA ALA A 27 -0.92 -12.09 12.42
C ALA A 27 0.09 -13.23 12.22
N SER A 28 1.34 -12.94 11.81
CA SER A 28 2.38 -13.97 11.65
C SER A 28 2.78 -14.64 12.95
N ARG A 29 2.59 -14.00 14.10
CA ARG A 29 2.87 -14.60 15.42
C ARG A 29 2.02 -15.84 15.68
N THR A 30 0.77 -15.85 15.23
CA THR A 30 -0.12 -17.03 15.36
C THR A 30 0.37 -18.21 14.53
N LEU A 31 1.22 -17.97 13.52
CA LEU A 31 1.87 -18.98 12.70
C LEU A 31 3.25 -19.40 13.24
N GLY A 32 3.65 -18.93 14.41
CA GLY A 32 4.96 -19.20 15.01
C GLY A 32 6.12 -18.51 14.28
N VAL A 33 5.85 -17.40 13.58
CA VAL A 33 6.84 -16.63 12.82
C VAL A 33 7.11 -15.30 13.53
N ASP A 34 8.40 -15.04 13.81
CA ASP A 34 8.88 -13.78 14.36
C ASP A 34 9.28 -12.82 13.24
N VAL A 35 8.63 -11.66 13.17
CA VAL A 35 8.91 -10.64 12.14
C VAL A 35 9.57 -9.43 12.79
N GLY A 36 10.86 -9.27 12.52
CA GLY A 36 11.63 -8.09 12.91
C GLY A 36 11.65 -7.03 11.80
N PHE A 37 11.89 -5.78 12.18
CA PHE A 37 11.87 -4.65 11.24
C PHE A 37 13.18 -3.86 11.24
N LEU A 38 13.66 -3.56 10.04
CA LEU A 38 14.73 -2.60 9.79
C LEU A 38 14.11 -1.32 9.21
N THR A 39 14.03 -0.27 10.01
CA THR A 39 13.23 0.93 9.74
C THR A 39 14.05 2.22 9.81
N PRO A 40 13.53 3.37 9.37
CA PRO A 40 14.19 4.66 9.51
C PRO A 40 14.59 5.02 10.94
N GLN A 41 13.88 4.49 11.96
CA GLN A 41 14.20 4.73 13.37
C GLN A 41 15.59 4.22 13.77
N SER A 42 16.14 3.26 13.04
CA SER A 42 17.50 2.76 13.25
C SER A 42 18.60 3.69 12.72
N PHE A 43 18.26 4.76 11.99
CA PHE A 43 19.24 5.59 11.25
C PHE A 43 19.06 7.08 11.55
N ARG A 44 20.07 7.89 11.15
CA ARG A 44 19.86 9.31 10.99
C ARG A 44 18.95 9.56 9.79
N THR A 45 18.03 10.51 9.92
CA THR A 45 17.05 10.82 8.88
C THR A 45 17.05 12.30 8.57
N PHE A 46 16.68 12.67 7.34
CA PHE A 46 16.40 14.06 6.95
C PHE A 46 14.98 14.15 6.37
N ALA A 47 14.35 15.31 6.56
CA ALA A 47 13.02 15.57 6.01
C ALA A 47 13.12 15.79 4.49
N MET A 48 12.19 15.21 3.73
CA MET A 48 12.10 15.48 2.30
C MET A 48 11.57 16.90 2.08
N PRO A 49 12.23 17.76 1.29
CA PRO A 49 11.82 19.17 1.14
C PRO A 49 10.39 19.36 0.65
N SER A 50 9.92 18.52 -0.24
CA SER A 50 8.56 18.53 -0.79
C SER A 50 7.52 17.84 0.10
N TYR A 51 7.96 17.10 1.12
CA TYR A 51 7.13 16.30 2.03
C TYR A 51 7.80 16.19 3.39
N PRO A 52 7.72 17.22 4.26
CA PRO A 52 8.45 17.25 5.54
C PRO A 52 8.14 16.09 6.49
N ASP A 53 6.93 15.54 6.40
CA ASP A 53 6.52 14.37 7.19
C ASP A 53 7.19 13.08 6.73
N LEU A 54 7.71 13.04 5.49
CA LEU A 54 8.47 11.93 4.96
C LEU A 54 9.95 12.11 5.28
N ARG A 55 10.45 11.31 6.19
CA ARG A 55 11.86 11.32 6.59
C ARG A 55 12.60 10.19 5.90
N LEU A 56 13.59 10.53 5.09
CA LEU A 56 14.46 9.57 4.43
C LEU A 56 15.64 9.20 5.34
N ALA A 57 15.91 7.91 5.45
CA ALA A 57 17.04 7.40 6.20
C ALA A 57 18.36 7.61 5.44
N LEU A 58 19.45 7.69 6.18
CA LEU A 58 20.84 7.66 5.68
C LEU A 58 21.52 6.37 6.12
N PRO A 59 21.20 5.22 5.50
CA PRO A 59 21.78 3.94 5.87
C PRO A 59 23.20 3.80 5.32
N GLY A 60 24.17 3.58 6.20
CA GLY A 60 25.51 3.19 5.80
C GLY A 60 25.64 1.67 5.66
N PRO A 61 26.47 1.17 4.73
CA PRO A 61 26.61 -0.27 4.47
C PRO A 61 27.09 -1.07 5.68
N GLY A 62 28.02 -0.54 6.47
CA GLY A 62 28.49 -1.20 7.68
C GLY A 62 27.42 -1.31 8.78
N LYS A 63 26.55 -0.30 8.89
CA LYS A 63 25.44 -0.36 9.86
C LYS A 63 24.35 -1.34 9.42
N ILE A 64 24.05 -1.40 8.11
CA ILE A 64 23.12 -2.39 7.56
C ILE A 64 23.63 -3.81 7.83
N ALA A 65 24.90 -4.11 7.51
CA ALA A 65 25.49 -5.42 7.76
C ALA A 65 25.35 -5.83 9.24
N ARG A 66 25.78 -4.94 10.15
CA ARG A 66 25.69 -5.20 11.59
C ARG A 66 24.26 -5.48 12.07
N LEU A 67 23.29 -4.69 11.62
CA LEU A 67 21.90 -4.88 12.05
C LEU A 67 21.29 -6.18 11.51
N ILE A 68 21.67 -6.61 10.30
CA ILE A 68 21.29 -7.91 9.75
C ILE A 68 21.94 -9.05 10.56
N ASP A 69 23.24 -8.94 10.87
CA ASP A 69 23.99 -9.92 11.65
C ASP A 69 23.43 -10.06 13.09
N GLU A 70 23.07 -8.93 13.72
CA GLU A 70 22.43 -8.90 15.04
C GLU A 70 21.06 -9.55 15.03
N ALA A 71 20.26 -9.30 14.00
CA ALA A 71 18.90 -9.86 13.85
C ALA A 71 18.92 -11.38 13.57
N ARG A 72 19.98 -11.90 12.96
CA ARG A 72 20.12 -13.32 12.56
C ARG A 72 18.85 -13.86 11.89
N PRO A 73 18.38 -13.24 10.80
CA PRO A 73 17.15 -13.66 10.17
C PRO A 73 17.33 -14.96 9.37
N ASP A 74 16.30 -15.79 9.33
CA ASP A 74 16.23 -16.92 8.42
C ASP A 74 15.94 -16.46 6.98
N SER A 75 15.23 -15.32 6.83
CA SER A 75 14.90 -14.73 5.53
C SER A 75 14.80 -13.22 5.61
N ILE A 76 15.04 -12.54 4.47
CA ILE A 76 14.98 -11.09 4.32
C ILE A 76 13.89 -10.71 3.32
N HIS A 77 13.00 -9.80 3.72
CA HIS A 77 12.01 -9.19 2.84
C HIS A 77 12.27 -7.68 2.72
N ILE A 78 12.29 -7.15 1.51
CA ILE A 78 12.45 -5.71 1.24
C ILE A 78 11.11 -5.16 0.80
N ALA A 79 10.48 -4.40 1.69
CA ALA A 79 9.12 -3.91 1.48
C ALA A 79 9.05 -2.59 0.69
N THR A 80 10.13 -1.84 0.59
CA THR A 80 10.15 -0.54 -0.11
C THR A 80 11.45 -0.32 -0.86
N GLU A 81 11.39 0.50 -1.93
CA GLU A 81 12.49 0.79 -2.85
C GLU A 81 13.34 2.01 -2.42
N GLY A 82 13.14 2.47 -1.20
CA GLY A 82 13.87 3.62 -0.64
C GLY A 82 15.32 3.30 -0.25
N PRO A 83 16.01 4.25 0.42
CA PRO A 83 17.42 4.12 0.78
C PRO A 83 17.75 2.87 1.60
N ILE A 84 16.88 2.48 2.55
CA ILE A 84 17.06 1.25 3.34
C ILE A 84 16.95 0.03 2.43
N GLY A 85 15.88 -0.04 1.62
CA GLY A 85 15.66 -1.13 0.69
C GLY A 85 16.81 -1.30 -0.28
N LEU A 86 17.33 -0.22 -0.87
CA LEU A 86 18.50 -0.24 -1.77
C LEU A 86 19.75 -0.79 -1.08
N MET A 87 20.02 -0.37 0.16
CA MET A 87 21.21 -0.81 0.88
C MET A 87 21.10 -2.26 1.35
N VAL A 88 19.93 -2.71 1.79
CA VAL A 88 19.68 -4.12 2.14
C VAL A 88 19.79 -5.00 0.88
N ARG A 89 19.18 -4.58 -0.24
CA ARG A 89 19.33 -5.27 -1.53
C ARG A 89 20.81 -5.41 -1.94
N ARG A 90 21.60 -4.31 -1.85
CA ARG A 90 23.04 -4.35 -2.13
C ARG A 90 23.78 -5.33 -1.22
N HIS A 91 23.43 -5.35 0.08
CA HIS A 91 24.01 -6.29 1.03
C HIS A 91 23.68 -7.74 0.65
N CYS A 92 22.39 -8.04 0.38
CA CYS A 92 21.96 -9.38 -0.02
C CYS A 92 22.67 -9.85 -1.29
N ARG A 93 22.75 -9.01 -2.34
CA ARG A 93 23.48 -9.36 -3.56
C ARG A 93 24.96 -9.62 -3.32
N LYS A 94 25.63 -8.75 -2.55
CA LYS A 94 27.06 -8.90 -2.24
C LYS A 94 27.37 -10.22 -1.51
N HIS A 95 26.47 -10.63 -0.61
CA HIS A 95 26.65 -11.83 0.23
C HIS A 95 25.87 -13.04 -0.30
N ARG A 96 25.27 -12.96 -1.51
CA ARG A 96 24.45 -14.00 -2.14
C ARG A 96 23.32 -14.51 -1.23
N LEU A 97 22.75 -13.61 -0.43
CA LEU A 97 21.60 -13.91 0.42
C LEU A 97 20.31 -13.82 -0.39
N PRO A 98 19.47 -14.85 -0.39
CA PRO A 98 18.16 -14.78 -1.02
C PRO A 98 17.29 -13.76 -0.31
N PHE A 99 16.44 -13.06 -1.07
CA PHE A 99 15.49 -12.10 -0.52
C PHE A 99 14.23 -12.03 -1.38
N THR A 100 13.15 -11.58 -0.78
CA THR A 100 11.89 -11.27 -1.46
C THR A 100 11.62 -9.77 -1.42
N THR A 101 10.76 -9.29 -2.30
CA THR A 101 10.35 -7.89 -2.34
C THR A 101 8.83 -7.75 -2.44
N SER A 102 8.29 -6.57 -2.14
CA SER A 102 6.90 -6.24 -2.44
C SER A 102 6.77 -4.92 -3.19
N PHE A 103 5.76 -4.86 -4.05
CA PHE A 103 5.39 -3.67 -4.80
C PHE A 103 4.17 -3.02 -4.13
N HIS A 104 4.39 -1.92 -3.41
CA HIS A 104 3.34 -1.26 -2.64
C HIS A 104 2.82 0.03 -3.28
N THR A 105 3.66 0.74 -4.04
CA THR A 105 3.36 2.10 -4.50
C THR A 105 3.63 2.24 -6.00
N ARG A 106 2.71 2.87 -6.72
CA ARG A 106 2.86 3.23 -8.14
C ARG A 106 3.77 4.46 -8.28
N PHE A 107 5.05 4.29 -7.95
CA PHE A 107 6.04 5.36 -8.07
C PHE A 107 6.16 5.98 -9.46
N PRO A 108 6.04 5.22 -10.57
CA PRO A 108 6.17 5.81 -11.90
C PRO A 108 5.18 6.94 -12.15
N GLU A 109 3.91 6.70 -11.89
CA GLU A 109 2.85 7.71 -12.06
C GLU A 109 3.02 8.87 -11.06
N TYR A 110 3.49 8.55 -9.86
CA TYR A 110 3.69 9.54 -8.79
C TYR A 110 4.88 10.47 -9.07
N ILE A 111 5.96 9.94 -9.62
CA ILE A 111 7.18 10.70 -9.93
C ILE A 111 7.01 11.49 -11.23
N SER A 112 6.47 10.88 -12.29
CA SER A 112 6.28 11.53 -13.59
C SER A 112 5.29 12.70 -13.54
N ALA A 113 4.31 12.63 -12.62
CA ALA A 113 3.40 13.76 -12.37
C ALA A 113 4.07 14.97 -11.70
N ARG A 114 5.29 14.82 -11.15
CA ARG A 114 6.00 15.87 -10.39
C ARG A 114 7.34 16.26 -10.98
N LEU A 115 7.98 15.36 -11.70
CA LEU A 115 9.29 15.56 -12.29
C LEU A 115 9.25 15.19 -13.77
N PRO A 116 9.98 15.89 -14.66
CA PRO A 116 10.03 15.59 -16.09
C PRO A 116 10.91 14.36 -16.37
N VAL A 117 10.58 13.23 -15.74
CA VAL A 117 11.27 11.94 -15.92
C VAL A 117 10.33 11.01 -16.66
N PRO A 118 10.75 10.41 -17.79
CA PRO A 118 9.93 9.44 -18.52
C PRO A 118 9.60 8.23 -17.64
N GLU A 119 8.33 7.82 -17.61
CA GLU A 119 7.89 6.65 -16.83
C GLU A 119 8.66 5.38 -17.19
N THR A 120 9.09 5.23 -18.45
CA THR A 120 9.87 4.09 -18.93
C THR A 120 11.17 3.89 -18.16
N TRP A 121 11.83 4.99 -17.77
CA TRP A 121 13.06 4.92 -16.98
C TRP A 121 12.80 4.50 -15.54
N ILE A 122 11.71 5.02 -14.96
CA ILE A 122 11.31 4.65 -13.61
C ILE A 122 10.94 3.16 -13.56
N TRP A 123 10.18 2.67 -14.56
CA TRP A 123 9.87 1.26 -14.70
C TRP A 123 11.13 0.39 -14.90
N ALA A 124 12.10 0.86 -15.66
CA ALA A 124 13.38 0.15 -15.82
C ALA A 124 14.16 0.06 -14.49
N ALA A 125 14.22 1.16 -13.73
CA ALA A 125 14.84 1.17 -12.41
C ALA A 125 14.14 0.22 -11.41
N LEU A 126 12.81 0.20 -11.41
CA LEU A 126 12.04 -0.73 -10.58
C LEU A 126 12.25 -2.19 -10.98
N ARG A 127 12.27 -2.50 -12.28
CA ARG A 127 12.64 -3.86 -12.75
C ARG A 127 14.04 -4.25 -12.30
N ALA A 128 15.01 -3.35 -12.42
CA ALA A 128 16.38 -3.60 -11.97
C ALA A 128 16.44 -3.79 -10.45
N PHE A 129 15.61 -3.07 -9.68
CA PHE A 129 15.54 -3.23 -8.23
C PHE A 129 14.97 -4.59 -7.82
N HIS A 130 13.83 -4.98 -8.38
CA HIS A 130 13.11 -6.21 -8.02
C HIS A 130 13.66 -7.47 -8.71
N GLY A 131 14.33 -7.33 -9.86
CA GLY A 131 14.77 -8.45 -10.68
C GLY A 131 15.57 -9.54 -9.96
N PRO A 132 16.52 -9.22 -9.06
CA PRO A 132 17.26 -10.21 -8.30
C PRO A 132 16.48 -10.88 -7.15
N SER A 133 15.26 -10.47 -6.87
CA SER A 133 14.45 -11.07 -5.79
C SER A 133 13.90 -12.43 -6.18
N GLN A 134 13.75 -13.31 -5.22
CA GLN A 134 13.15 -14.64 -5.42
C GLN A 134 11.64 -14.57 -5.67
N ALA A 135 10.98 -13.56 -5.08
CA ALA A 135 9.56 -13.27 -5.33
C ALA A 135 9.32 -11.76 -5.22
N VAL A 136 8.43 -11.26 -6.10
CA VAL A 136 7.89 -9.89 -6.08
C VAL A 136 6.42 -9.97 -5.68
N MET A 137 6.09 -9.56 -4.48
CA MET A 137 4.74 -9.68 -3.93
C MET A 137 3.86 -8.49 -4.37
N ALA A 138 2.74 -8.78 -5.02
CA ALA A 138 1.75 -7.81 -5.50
C ALA A 138 0.42 -7.99 -4.76
N ALA A 139 -0.26 -6.87 -4.46
CA ALA A 139 -1.46 -6.88 -3.63
C ALA A 139 -2.70 -7.44 -4.33
N THR A 140 -2.78 -7.34 -5.66
CA THR A 140 -3.96 -7.68 -6.45
C THR A 140 -3.60 -8.45 -7.73
N PRO A 141 -4.55 -9.24 -8.29
CA PRO A 141 -4.34 -9.94 -9.55
C PRO A 141 -4.06 -9.00 -10.73
N ALA A 142 -4.73 -7.84 -10.80
CA ALA A 142 -4.50 -6.88 -11.88
C ALA A 142 -3.11 -6.25 -11.79
N LEU A 143 -2.66 -5.86 -10.59
CA LEU A 143 -1.29 -5.37 -10.38
C LEU A 143 -0.26 -6.45 -10.73
N ALA A 144 -0.49 -7.69 -10.33
CA ALA A 144 0.41 -8.80 -10.68
C ALA A 144 0.51 -9.02 -12.19
N SER A 145 -0.63 -8.93 -12.90
CA SER A 145 -0.68 -9.04 -14.36
C SER A 145 0.04 -7.87 -15.04
N GLU A 146 -0.17 -6.66 -14.56
CA GLU A 146 0.54 -5.46 -15.06
C GLU A 146 2.06 -5.58 -14.88
N LEU A 147 2.52 -5.97 -13.69
CA LEU A 147 3.95 -6.16 -13.42
C LEU A 147 4.56 -7.21 -14.35
N ARG A 148 3.87 -8.35 -14.57
CA ARG A 148 4.32 -9.38 -15.52
C ARG A 148 4.39 -8.84 -16.95
N ALA A 149 3.38 -8.11 -17.41
CA ALA A 149 3.36 -7.47 -18.72
C ALA A 149 4.50 -6.44 -18.91
N ARG A 150 4.96 -5.83 -17.81
CA ARG A 150 6.11 -4.91 -17.78
C ARG A 150 7.46 -5.63 -17.62
N GLY A 151 7.49 -6.97 -17.64
CA GLY A 151 8.70 -7.77 -17.59
C GLY A 151 9.25 -8.06 -16.18
N PHE A 152 8.44 -7.87 -15.13
CA PHE A 152 8.81 -8.36 -13.81
C PHE A 152 8.68 -9.88 -13.76
N ARG A 153 9.69 -10.54 -13.21
CA ARG A 153 9.71 -12.00 -13.02
C ARG A 153 9.26 -12.33 -11.60
N ASN A 154 8.88 -13.60 -11.38
CA ASN A 154 8.56 -14.15 -10.04
C ASN A 154 7.50 -13.35 -9.28
N VAL A 155 6.52 -12.76 -9.99
CA VAL A 155 5.43 -12.00 -9.38
C VAL A 155 4.43 -12.97 -8.75
N VAL A 156 4.19 -12.81 -7.44
CA VAL A 156 3.25 -13.61 -6.64
C VAL A 156 2.19 -12.71 -6.00
N LEU A 157 1.04 -13.29 -5.65
CA LEU A 157 0.00 -12.56 -4.96
C LEU A 157 0.26 -12.55 -3.45
N TRP A 158 0.12 -11.38 -2.86
CA TRP A 158 0.08 -11.19 -1.42
C TRP A 158 -1.14 -10.31 -1.08
N PRO A 159 -2.31 -10.93 -0.82
CA PRO A 159 -3.55 -10.21 -0.54
C PRO A 159 -3.45 -9.40 0.75
N ARG A 160 -4.41 -8.48 0.94
CA ARG A 160 -4.54 -7.69 2.15
C ARG A 160 -5.70 -8.22 2.98
N GLY A 161 -5.67 -7.89 4.27
CA GLY A 161 -6.73 -8.23 5.20
C GLY A 161 -7.37 -6.99 5.83
N VAL A 162 -8.39 -7.23 6.61
CA VAL A 162 -9.06 -6.26 7.47
C VAL A 162 -9.20 -6.84 8.88
N ASP A 163 -9.12 -5.97 9.87
CA ASP A 163 -9.38 -6.31 11.27
C ASP A 163 -10.90 -6.23 11.52
N THR A 164 -11.57 -7.36 11.41
CA THR A 164 -13.03 -7.46 11.65
C THR A 164 -13.37 -7.38 13.13
N GLY A 165 -12.41 -7.54 14.03
CA GLY A 165 -12.58 -7.28 15.47
C GLY A 165 -12.70 -5.79 15.78
N LEU A 166 -12.01 -4.95 15.01
CA LEU A 166 -12.09 -3.49 15.12
C LEU A 166 -13.20 -2.92 14.22
N PHE A 167 -13.22 -3.30 12.94
CA PHE A 167 -14.20 -2.82 11.96
C PHE A 167 -15.35 -3.82 11.84
N HIS A 168 -16.48 -3.50 12.44
CA HIS A 168 -17.70 -4.29 12.41
C HIS A 168 -18.91 -3.37 12.62
N PRO A 169 -20.13 -3.79 12.26
CA PRO A 169 -21.34 -3.03 12.56
C PRO A 169 -21.51 -2.80 14.06
N ARG A 170 -21.85 -1.59 14.42
CA ARG A 170 -22.13 -1.18 15.80
C ARG A 170 -23.14 -0.05 15.83
N THR A 171 -23.78 0.16 16.95
CA THR A 171 -24.64 1.34 17.15
C THR A 171 -23.73 2.58 17.24
N ALA A 172 -23.78 3.40 16.21
CA ALA A 172 -23.06 4.67 16.14
C ALA A 172 -23.89 5.69 15.36
N ASP A 173 -23.83 6.94 15.77
CA ASP A 173 -24.55 8.04 15.12
C ASP A 173 -23.67 9.30 15.18
N LEU A 174 -23.56 10.01 14.07
CA LEU A 174 -22.88 11.29 13.98
C LEU A 174 -23.83 12.48 14.23
N GLY A 175 -25.13 12.24 14.41
CA GLY A 175 -26.14 13.29 14.54
C GLY A 175 -26.32 14.12 13.27
N LEU A 176 -26.02 13.55 12.10
CA LEU A 176 -26.05 14.23 10.81
C LEU A 176 -27.21 13.74 9.93
N PRO A 177 -27.75 14.61 9.04
CA PRO A 177 -28.77 14.20 8.07
C PRO A 177 -28.29 13.02 7.21
N ARG A 178 -29.12 11.98 7.13
CA ARG A 178 -28.85 10.77 6.33
C ARG A 178 -29.39 10.90 4.89
N PRO A 179 -28.85 10.17 3.91
CA PRO A 179 -27.73 9.24 4.07
C PRO A 179 -26.39 9.97 4.32
N VAL A 180 -25.49 9.35 5.11
CA VAL A 180 -24.15 9.83 5.36
C VAL A 180 -23.17 9.18 4.39
N PHE A 181 -22.57 9.99 3.53
CA PHE A 181 -21.53 9.58 2.58
C PHE A 181 -20.14 9.84 3.18
N LEU A 182 -19.41 8.79 3.49
CA LEU A 182 -18.14 8.85 4.20
C LEU A 182 -16.97 8.64 3.25
N CYS A 183 -15.95 9.49 3.34
CA CYS A 183 -14.64 9.24 2.76
C CYS A 183 -13.57 9.27 3.85
N VAL A 184 -12.69 8.27 3.87
CA VAL A 184 -11.59 8.15 4.84
C VAL A 184 -10.26 8.12 4.13
N GLY A 185 -9.32 8.94 4.58
CA GLY A 185 -7.97 8.93 4.06
C GLY A 185 -7.26 10.28 4.18
N ARG A 186 -6.05 10.33 3.65
CA ARG A 186 -5.26 11.57 3.63
C ARG A 186 -5.96 12.64 2.82
N VAL A 187 -6.06 13.84 3.37
CA VAL A 187 -6.68 14.99 2.68
C VAL A 187 -5.64 15.69 1.80
N ALA A 188 -5.44 15.15 0.60
CA ALA A 188 -4.43 15.59 -0.36
C ALA A 188 -4.94 15.49 -1.80
N VAL A 189 -4.26 16.17 -2.73
CA VAL A 189 -4.69 16.32 -4.14
C VAL A 189 -4.86 14.96 -4.83
N GLU A 190 -3.95 14.03 -4.58
CA GLU A 190 -4.00 12.69 -5.16
C GLU A 190 -5.23 11.86 -4.76
N LYS A 191 -5.92 12.23 -3.67
CA LYS A 191 -7.15 11.57 -3.23
C LYS A 191 -8.41 12.08 -3.94
N ASN A 192 -8.28 13.10 -4.81
CA ASN A 192 -9.34 13.59 -5.69
C ASN A 192 -10.65 13.91 -4.94
N LEU A 193 -10.54 14.44 -3.70
CA LEU A 193 -11.69 14.70 -2.85
C LEU A 193 -12.68 15.71 -3.43
N GLU A 194 -12.21 16.62 -4.31
CA GLU A 194 -13.10 17.58 -4.98
C GLU A 194 -14.15 16.90 -5.86
N ALA A 195 -13.82 15.76 -6.48
CA ALA A 195 -14.78 14.99 -7.26
C ALA A 195 -15.95 14.46 -6.41
N PHE A 196 -15.72 14.18 -5.13
CA PHE A 196 -16.77 13.80 -4.18
C PHE A 196 -17.47 15.01 -3.56
N LEU A 197 -16.71 15.98 -3.09
CA LEU A 197 -17.24 17.14 -2.38
C LEU A 197 -18.13 18.01 -3.26
N GLY A 198 -17.84 18.10 -4.57
CA GLY A 198 -18.62 18.85 -5.56
C GLY A 198 -19.92 18.19 -5.99
N LEU A 199 -20.19 16.93 -5.60
CA LEU A 199 -21.43 16.23 -5.98
C LEU A 199 -22.66 16.83 -5.30
N ASP A 200 -23.76 16.88 -6.02
CA ASP A 200 -25.09 17.11 -5.45
C ASP A 200 -25.67 15.76 -4.98
N LEU A 201 -25.59 15.52 -3.67
CA LEU A 201 -26.06 14.30 -3.01
C LEU A 201 -27.06 14.65 -1.90
N PRO A 202 -28.10 13.84 -1.69
CA PRO A 202 -28.96 13.98 -0.51
C PRO A 202 -28.13 13.66 0.76
N GLY A 203 -28.48 14.27 1.89
CA GLY A 203 -27.82 13.99 3.17
C GLY A 203 -26.47 14.65 3.32
N THR A 204 -25.53 13.99 4.01
CA THR A 204 -24.29 14.62 4.47
C THR A 204 -23.04 13.98 3.90
N LYS A 205 -22.11 14.81 3.43
CA LYS A 205 -20.74 14.38 3.04
C LYS A 205 -19.79 14.54 4.22
N VAL A 206 -19.12 13.45 4.59
CA VAL A 206 -18.20 13.39 5.74
C VAL A 206 -16.80 12.97 5.29
N ILE A 207 -15.80 13.70 5.73
CA ILE A 207 -14.38 13.39 5.50
C ILE A 207 -13.71 13.07 6.84
N VAL A 208 -13.11 11.89 6.94
CA VAL A 208 -12.23 11.51 8.04
C VAL A 208 -10.80 11.46 7.54
N GLY A 209 -9.95 12.28 8.12
CA GLY A 209 -8.54 12.38 7.76
C GLY A 209 -8.00 13.78 7.89
N ASP A 210 -6.69 13.90 7.68
CA ASP A 210 -5.98 15.17 7.68
C ASP A 210 -4.99 15.24 6.52
N GLY A 211 -4.50 16.43 6.23
CA GLY A 211 -3.51 16.65 5.18
C GLY A 211 -3.51 18.06 4.62
N PRO A 212 -2.58 18.35 3.71
CA PRO A 212 -2.29 19.71 3.24
C PRO A 212 -3.48 20.40 2.56
N ALA A 213 -4.43 19.64 1.98
CA ALA A 213 -5.58 20.22 1.29
C ALA A 213 -6.78 20.52 2.21
N ARG A 214 -6.78 20.05 3.49
CA ARG A 214 -7.95 20.11 4.39
C ARG A 214 -8.49 21.54 4.56
N ALA A 215 -7.64 22.49 4.91
CA ALA A 215 -8.08 23.87 5.17
C ALA A 215 -8.69 24.55 3.92
N ALA A 216 -8.13 24.27 2.75
CA ALA A 216 -8.64 24.81 1.50
C ALA A 216 -9.99 24.16 1.11
N LEU A 217 -10.10 22.84 1.23
CA LEU A 217 -11.32 22.10 0.93
C LEU A 217 -12.47 22.45 1.89
N ALA A 218 -12.18 22.57 3.21
CA ALA A 218 -13.20 22.95 4.18
C ALA A 218 -13.76 24.36 3.92
N ARG A 219 -12.93 25.30 3.45
CA ARG A 219 -13.41 26.64 3.04
C ARG A 219 -14.23 26.60 1.76
N LYS A 220 -13.81 25.77 0.79
CA LYS A 220 -14.48 25.65 -0.52
C LYS A 220 -15.84 24.91 -0.42
N TYR A 221 -15.95 23.95 0.49
CA TYR A 221 -17.12 23.09 0.68
C TYR A 221 -17.64 23.15 2.15
N PRO A 222 -18.18 24.31 2.60
CA PRO A 222 -18.56 24.50 4.00
C PRO A 222 -19.73 23.60 4.45
N GLN A 223 -20.48 23.01 3.51
CA GLN A 223 -21.56 22.07 3.79
C GLN A 223 -21.04 20.63 4.10
N ALA A 224 -19.77 20.33 3.83
CA ALA A 224 -19.18 19.04 4.17
C ALA A 224 -18.60 19.06 5.60
N VAL A 225 -18.68 17.91 6.27
CA VAL A 225 -18.19 17.74 7.63
C VAL A 225 -16.79 17.13 7.60
N PHE A 226 -15.80 17.82 8.20
CA PHE A 226 -14.42 17.35 8.31
C PHE A 226 -14.10 16.98 9.77
N LEU A 227 -14.07 15.68 10.07
CA LEU A 227 -13.86 15.15 11.43
C LEU A 227 -12.38 15.12 11.87
N GLY A 228 -11.45 15.44 10.96
CA GLY A 228 -10.02 15.32 11.22
C GLY A 228 -9.53 13.87 11.17
N ALA A 229 -8.26 13.67 11.50
CA ALA A 229 -7.68 12.32 11.56
C ALA A 229 -8.29 11.55 12.75
N LYS A 230 -8.72 10.31 12.48
CA LYS A 230 -9.23 9.36 13.45
C LYS A 230 -8.48 8.04 13.33
N GLN A 231 -8.36 7.30 14.44
CA GLN A 231 -7.69 6.00 14.48
C GLN A 231 -8.44 5.06 15.44
N GLY A 232 -8.16 3.75 15.31
CA GLY A 232 -8.73 2.74 16.20
C GLY A 232 -10.24 2.84 16.31
N GLU A 233 -10.73 2.83 17.54
CA GLU A 233 -12.17 2.83 17.86
C GLU A 233 -12.91 4.06 17.31
N GLU A 234 -12.33 5.26 17.39
CA GLU A 234 -12.96 6.46 16.82
C GLU A 234 -13.16 6.39 15.32
N LEU A 235 -12.21 5.77 14.60
CA LEU A 235 -12.32 5.54 13.17
C LEU A 235 -13.39 4.49 12.86
N ALA A 236 -13.44 3.40 13.62
CA ALA A 236 -14.44 2.36 13.47
C ALA A 236 -15.87 2.87 13.73
N GLN A 237 -16.05 3.76 14.72
CA GLN A 237 -17.32 4.43 14.96
C GLN A 237 -17.74 5.32 13.79
N ALA A 238 -16.80 6.04 13.16
CA ALA A 238 -17.10 6.87 12.00
C ALA A 238 -17.59 6.02 10.80
N TYR A 239 -16.96 4.85 10.56
CA TYR A 239 -17.46 3.91 9.55
C TYR A 239 -18.88 3.42 9.91
N ALA A 240 -19.09 2.91 11.11
CA ALA A 240 -20.37 2.33 11.52
C ALA A 240 -21.53 3.34 11.51
N ALA A 241 -21.25 4.63 11.61
CA ALA A 241 -22.25 5.70 11.60
C ALA A 241 -22.65 6.18 10.19
N ALA A 242 -21.98 5.68 9.13
CA ALA A 242 -22.23 6.07 7.75
C ALA A 242 -23.16 5.10 7.00
N ASP A 243 -23.59 5.48 5.80
CA ASP A 243 -24.45 4.67 4.93
C ASP A 243 -23.72 4.17 3.68
N VAL A 244 -22.81 4.98 3.14
CA VAL A 244 -22.03 4.67 1.93
C VAL A 244 -20.61 5.13 2.13
N PHE A 245 -19.66 4.27 1.78
CA PHE A 245 -18.27 4.65 1.70
C PHE A 245 -17.93 5.14 0.29
N VAL A 246 -17.45 6.38 0.16
CA VAL A 246 -17.09 6.97 -1.13
C VAL A 246 -15.57 6.99 -1.28
N PHE A 247 -15.08 6.40 -2.37
CA PHE A 247 -13.66 6.33 -2.68
C PHE A 247 -13.37 7.05 -4.00
N PRO A 248 -13.09 8.36 -3.96
CA PRO A 248 -12.90 9.17 -5.17
C PRO A 248 -11.50 9.10 -5.77
N SER A 249 -10.55 8.44 -5.11
CA SER A 249 -9.16 8.30 -5.58
C SER A 249 -9.08 7.47 -6.87
N LYS A 250 -8.17 7.88 -7.78
CA LYS A 250 -7.90 7.19 -9.05
C LYS A 250 -6.53 6.52 -9.10
N THR A 251 -5.70 6.68 -8.06
CA THR A 251 -4.27 6.31 -8.10
C THR A 251 -3.85 5.31 -7.04
N ASP A 252 -4.76 4.88 -6.18
CA ASP A 252 -4.44 3.89 -5.14
C ASP A 252 -4.24 2.49 -5.73
N THR A 253 -3.23 1.78 -5.22
CA THR A 253 -2.91 0.41 -5.65
C THR A 253 -3.85 -0.64 -5.08
N PHE A 254 -4.44 -0.38 -3.89
CA PHE A 254 -5.37 -1.30 -3.22
C PHE A 254 -6.49 -0.52 -2.51
N GLY A 255 -6.15 0.27 -1.48
CA GLY A 255 -7.11 0.96 -0.63
C GLY A 255 -7.64 0.08 0.51
N LEU A 256 -6.85 -0.10 1.58
CA LEU A 256 -7.27 -0.84 2.79
C LEU A 256 -8.60 -0.34 3.36
N VAL A 257 -8.86 0.95 3.24
CA VAL A 257 -10.09 1.62 3.66
C VAL A 257 -11.36 1.05 3.00
N LEU A 258 -11.23 0.41 1.82
CA LEU A 258 -12.34 -0.29 1.16
C LEU A 258 -12.77 -1.51 1.98
N LEU A 259 -11.80 -2.31 2.43
CA LEU A 259 -12.10 -3.48 3.27
C LEU A 259 -12.60 -3.07 4.66
N GLU A 260 -12.09 -1.95 5.23
CA GLU A 260 -12.57 -1.41 6.50
C GLU A 260 -14.05 -0.98 6.41
N ALA A 261 -14.41 -0.31 5.32
CA ALA A 261 -15.80 0.06 5.03
C ALA A 261 -16.70 -1.18 4.91
N LEU A 262 -16.30 -2.15 4.09
CA LEU A 262 -17.05 -3.38 3.89
C LEU A 262 -17.19 -4.20 5.19
N ALA A 263 -16.14 -4.28 5.99
CA ALA A 263 -16.17 -4.93 7.31
C ALA A 263 -17.08 -4.22 8.32
N SER A 264 -17.29 -2.91 8.14
CA SER A 264 -18.27 -2.13 8.91
C SER A 264 -19.69 -2.19 8.34
N GLY A 265 -19.90 -2.95 7.25
CA GLY A 265 -21.19 -3.10 6.58
C GLY A 265 -21.53 -1.97 5.60
N LEU A 266 -20.56 -1.12 5.23
CA LEU A 266 -20.76 -0.02 4.29
C LEU A 266 -20.50 -0.46 2.86
N PRO A 267 -21.47 -0.29 1.95
CA PRO A 267 -21.23 -0.44 0.52
C PRO A 267 -20.33 0.66 -0.03
N VAL A 268 -19.56 0.34 -1.07
CA VAL A 268 -18.58 1.23 -1.67
C VAL A 268 -19.13 1.90 -2.93
N ALA A 269 -18.90 3.21 -3.06
CA ALA A 269 -19.06 3.97 -4.30
C ALA A 269 -17.70 4.48 -4.78
N ALA A 270 -17.27 4.11 -5.99
CA ALA A 270 -15.96 4.47 -6.50
C ALA A 270 -15.92 4.60 -8.03
N PHE A 271 -14.82 5.16 -8.55
CA PHE A 271 -14.49 5.08 -9.97
C PHE A 271 -14.04 3.66 -10.35
N PRO A 272 -14.27 3.21 -11.61
CA PRO A 272 -13.86 1.89 -12.10
C PRO A 272 -12.36 1.87 -12.44
N VAL A 273 -11.52 2.09 -11.43
CA VAL A 273 -10.05 2.13 -11.53
C VAL A 273 -9.43 0.96 -10.77
N THR A 274 -8.13 0.75 -10.93
CA THR A 274 -7.39 -0.44 -10.46
C THR A 274 -7.68 -0.81 -9.00
N GLY A 275 -7.52 0.10 -8.04
CA GLY A 275 -7.73 -0.21 -6.61
C GLY A 275 -9.13 -0.75 -6.31
N PRO A 276 -10.21 0.04 -6.50
CA PRO A 276 -11.58 -0.43 -6.31
C PRO A 276 -11.96 -1.58 -7.23
N GLY A 277 -11.53 -1.55 -8.51
CA GLY A 277 -11.80 -2.61 -9.47
C GLY A 277 -11.23 -3.96 -9.03
N ASP A 278 -10.05 -3.96 -8.43
CA ASP A 278 -9.38 -5.16 -7.96
C ASP A 278 -9.96 -5.70 -6.64
N VAL A 279 -10.37 -4.79 -5.73
CA VAL A 279 -10.88 -5.17 -4.42
C VAL A 279 -12.34 -5.62 -4.52
N ILE A 280 -13.17 -4.87 -5.22
CA ILE A 280 -14.61 -5.12 -5.31
C ILE A 280 -14.94 -5.95 -6.56
N GLY A 281 -14.34 -5.62 -7.71
CA GLY A 281 -14.63 -6.28 -8.98
C GLY A 281 -16.11 -6.25 -9.34
N ALA A 282 -16.67 -7.42 -9.61
CA ALA A 282 -18.09 -7.62 -9.87
C ALA A 282 -18.91 -8.03 -8.62
N ALA A 283 -18.31 -7.99 -7.42
CA ALA A 283 -19.03 -8.38 -6.20
C ALA A 283 -20.15 -7.37 -5.88
N PRO A 284 -21.31 -7.83 -5.38
CA PRO A 284 -22.47 -6.98 -5.11
C PRO A 284 -22.32 -6.19 -3.79
N VAL A 285 -21.15 -5.60 -3.57
CA VAL A 285 -20.78 -4.88 -2.34
C VAL A 285 -20.42 -3.42 -2.59
N GLY A 286 -20.56 -2.97 -3.82
CA GLY A 286 -20.28 -1.59 -4.22
C GLY A 286 -20.70 -1.32 -5.66
N VAL A 287 -20.62 -0.05 -6.04
CA VAL A 287 -20.89 0.42 -7.41
C VAL A 287 -19.66 1.15 -7.94
N LEU A 288 -19.15 0.65 -9.05
CA LEU A 288 -18.05 1.28 -9.80
C LEU A 288 -18.63 1.98 -11.04
N ASN A 289 -18.51 3.30 -11.10
CA ASN A 289 -19.03 4.09 -12.22
C ASN A 289 -18.17 5.31 -12.50
N GLU A 290 -18.02 5.69 -13.78
CA GLU A 290 -17.34 6.93 -14.19
C GLU A 290 -18.06 8.19 -13.69
N ASP A 291 -19.37 8.13 -13.50
CA ASP A 291 -20.13 9.12 -12.77
C ASP A 291 -20.23 8.70 -11.29
N LEU A 292 -19.40 9.34 -10.45
CA LEU A 292 -19.34 9.05 -9.02
C LEU A 292 -20.68 9.35 -8.30
N ARG A 293 -21.48 10.29 -8.82
CA ARG A 293 -22.81 10.56 -8.28
C ARG A 293 -23.76 9.37 -8.46
N VAL A 294 -23.74 8.79 -9.66
CA VAL A 294 -24.51 7.55 -9.94
C VAL A 294 -24.05 6.43 -9.02
N ALA A 295 -22.75 6.25 -8.84
CA ALA A 295 -22.20 5.25 -7.93
C ALA A 295 -22.69 5.46 -6.49
N CYS A 296 -22.61 6.70 -5.96
CA CYS A 296 -23.06 7.04 -4.61
C CYS A 296 -24.55 6.73 -4.39
N LEU A 297 -25.41 7.15 -5.31
CA LEU A 297 -26.86 6.97 -5.17
C LEU A 297 -27.27 5.49 -5.28
N ALA A 298 -26.66 4.73 -6.17
CA ALA A 298 -26.92 3.31 -6.32
C ALA A 298 -26.39 2.48 -5.15
N ALA A 299 -25.25 2.87 -4.57
CA ALA A 299 -24.67 2.16 -3.42
C ALA A 299 -25.55 2.17 -2.18
N VAL A 300 -26.41 3.19 -1.99
CA VAL A 300 -27.34 3.28 -0.83
C VAL A 300 -28.25 2.06 -0.70
N THR A 301 -28.57 1.38 -1.80
CA THR A 301 -29.47 0.23 -1.81
C THR A 301 -28.80 -1.12 -1.64
N ILE A 302 -27.47 -1.17 -1.54
CA ILE A 302 -26.72 -2.41 -1.39
C ILE A 302 -26.87 -2.95 0.03
N SER A 303 -26.96 -4.27 0.14
CA SER A 303 -27.08 -4.97 1.42
C SER A 303 -25.80 -4.84 2.26
N SER A 304 -25.92 -4.34 3.48
CA SER A 304 -24.85 -4.35 4.47
C SER A 304 -24.36 -5.79 4.75
N GLN A 305 -25.26 -6.76 4.78
CA GLN A 305 -24.92 -8.16 5.01
C GLN A 305 -23.99 -8.70 3.91
N ALA A 306 -24.21 -8.36 2.64
CA ALA A 306 -23.33 -8.75 1.55
C ALA A 306 -21.90 -8.18 1.72
N CYS A 307 -21.80 -6.93 2.22
CA CYS A 307 -20.52 -6.30 2.53
C CYS A 307 -19.75 -7.06 3.63
N LEU A 308 -20.44 -7.47 4.68
CA LEU A 308 -19.86 -8.23 5.79
C LEU A 308 -19.37 -9.61 5.35
N GLU A 309 -20.18 -10.34 4.57
CA GLU A 309 -19.82 -11.65 4.04
C GLU A 309 -18.60 -11.58 3.13
N PHE A 310 -18.50 -10.53 2.34
CA PHE A 310 -17.34 -10.27 1.51
C PHE A 310 -16.09 -9.97 2.35
N ALA A 311 -16.20 -9.07 3.32
CA ALA A 311 -15.07 -8.68 4.16
C ALA A 311 -14.54 -9.83 5.01
N ALA A 312 -15.41 -10.74 5.47
CA ALA A 312 -15.03 -11.93 6.25
C ALA A 312 -14.06 -12.87 5.51
N GLN A 313 -13.98 -12.80 4.17
CA GLN A 313 -13.06 -13.57 3.37
C GLN A 313 -11.65 -12.95 3.30
N HIS A 314 -11.50 -11.71 3.78
CA HIS A 314 -10.27 -10.92 3.69
C HIS A 314 -9.66 -10.70 5.08
N THR A 315 -9.01 -11.74 5.63
CA THR A 315 -8.43 -11.67 6.98
C THR A 315 -6.93 -11.41 6.97
N TRP A 316 -6.41 -10.82 8.03
CA TRP A 316 -4.97 -10.64 8.18
C TRP A 316 -4.24 -11.97 8.39
N GLU A 317 -4.90 -12.99 8.96
CA GLU A 317 -4.36 -14.33 9.09
C GLU A 317 -4.12 -14.98 7.74
N ALA A 318 -5.06 -14.85 6.80
CA ALA A 318 -4.90 -15.33 5.43
C ALA A 318 -3.78 -14.58 4.70
N SER A 319 -3.70 -13.26 4.88
CA SER A 319 -2.63 -12.42 4.33
C SER A 319 -1.25 -12.81 4.89
N ALA A 320 -1.14 -13.01 6.20
CA ALA A 320 0.10 -13.42 6.87
C ALA A 320 0.53 -14.81 6.41
N ARG A 321 -0.40 -15.75 6.27
CA ARG A 321 -0.13 -17.09 5.75
C ARG A 321 0.44 -17.03 4.34
N ALA A 322 -0.19 -16.31 3.43
CA ALA A 322 0.30 -16.13 2.06
C ALA A 322 1.71 -15.51 2.01
N PHE A 323 2.01 -14.56 2.90
CA PHE A 323 3.33 -13.96 3.03
C PHE A 323 4.38 -14.97 3.51
N VAL A 324 4.07 -15.69 4.59
CA VAL A 324 4.96 -16.68 5.20
C VAL A 324 5.22 -17.85 4.25
N ASP A 325 4.17 -18.38 3.60
CA ASP A 325 4.29 -19.49 2.66
C ASP A 325 5.17 -19.10 1.46
N THR A 326 4.96 -17.90 0.89
CA THR A 326 5.82 -17.39 -0.20
C THR A 326 7.30 -17.33 0.22
N ILE A 327 7.59 -16.88 1.44
CA ILE A 327 8.98 -16.83 1.94
C ILE A 327 9.53 -18.23 2.17
N ALA A 328 8.74 -19.13 2.75
CA ALA A 328 9.15 -20.51 2.99
C ALA A 328 9.46 -21.25 1.67
N ASP A 329 8.64 -21.09 0.66
CA ASP A 329 8.84 -21.67 -0.68
C ASP A 329 10.14 -21.15 -1.34
N THR A 330 10.40 -19.84 -1.23
CA THR A 330 11.63 -19.27 -1.77
C THR A 330 12.89 -19.79 -1.05
N MET A 331 12.82 -20.01 0.24
CA MET A 331 13.92 -20.62 1.01
C MET A 331 14.16 -22.10 0.63
N ALA A 332 13.10 -22.87 0.41
CA ALA A 332 13.19 -24.26 -0.02
C ALA A 332 13.84 -24.36 -1.41
N ASN A 333 13.41 -23.54 -2.36
CA ASN A 333 13.93 -23.52 -3.73
C ASN A 333 15.42 -23.14 -3.78
N VAL A 334 15.90 -22.23 -2.91
CA VAL A 334 17.34 -21.87 -2.86
C VAL A 334 18.20 -23.02 -2.35
N ARG A 335 17.68 -23.86 -1.45
CA ARG A 335 18.40 -25.04 -0.94
C ARG A 335 18.54 -26.17 -1.97
N THR A 336 17.72 -26.14 -3.02
CA THR A 336 17.69 -27.17 -4.08
C THR A 336 18.50 -26.79 -5.33
N VAL A 337 18.91 -25.51 -5.47
CA VAL A 337 19.72 -25.04 -6.59
C VAL A 337 21.20 -25.15 -6.22
N ASP A 338 21.93 -26.00 -6.99
CA ASP A 338 23.37 -26.22 -6.84
C ASP A 338 24.15 -24.91 -7.04
N PRO A 339 25.15 -24.57 -6.20
CA PRO A 339 25.86 -23.29 -6.27
C PRO A 339 26.66 -23.04 -7.55
N GLU A 340 26.81 -24.03 -8.44
CA GLU A 340 27.63 -23.94 -9.65
C GLU A 340 26.92 -23.36 -10.90
N THR A 341 25.62 -23.03 -10.86
CA THR A 341 24.87 -22.63 -12.07
C THR A 341 24.50 -21.13 -12.14
N VAL A 342 25.12 -20.27 -11.37
CA VAL A 342 24.84 -18.83 -11.41
C VAL A 342 25.92 -18.10 -12.21
N ASP A 343 25.55 -17.67 -13.42
CA ASP A 343 26.40 -16.89 -14.34
C ASP A 343 26.74 -15.50 -13.75
N PRO A 344 28.04 -15.10 -13.66
CA PRO A 344 28.44 -13.85 -13.01
C PRO A 344 28.30 -12.58 -13.88
N GLU A 345 27.88 -12.69 -15.14
CA GLU A 345 28.09 -11.60 -16.13
C GLU A 345 26.92 -10.64 -16.36
N ASP A 346 25.81 -10.70 -15.63
CA ASP A 346 24.66 -9.79 -15.88
C ASP A 346 24.66 -8.50 -15.02
N ASP A 347 25.84 -7.92 -14.76
CA ASP A 347 26.02 -6.72 -13.92
C ASP A 347 26.39 -5.43 -14.67
N THR A 348 26.19 -5.36 -15.98
CA THR A 348 26.36 -4.11 -16.74
C THR A 348 25.04 -3.38 -16.95
N ALA A 349 24.57 -2.71 -15.89
CA ALA A 349 23.54 -1.68 -16.04
C ALA A 349 24.15 -0.42 -16.72
N PRO A 350 23.46 0.23 -17.66
CA PRO A 350 23.96 1.36 -18.42
C PRO A 350 23.91 2.66 -17.60
N PHE A 351 24.94 2.92 -16.83
CA PHE A 351 25.36 4.26 -16.44
C PHE A 351 26.75 4.52 -17.03
N ALA A 352 26.91 4.34 -18.34
CA ALA A 352 28.04 4.85 -19.07
C ALA A 352 27.63 6.18 -19.73
N SER A 353 28.28 7.22 -19.33
CA SER A 353 28.30 8.57 -19.84
C SER A 353 28.40 8.63 -21.38
N GLU A 354 27.33 8.98 -22.07
CA GLU A 354 27.47 9.69 -23.35
C GLU A 354 27.55 11.20 -23.07
N GLN A 355 28.77 11.73 -23.14
CA GLN A 355 28.98 13.16 -23.23
C GLN A 355 28.49 13.61 -24.63
N PRO A 356 27.66 14.66 -24.75
CA PRO A 356 27.41 15.26 -26.05
C PRO A 356 28.66 16.02 -26.48
N GLY A 357 29.27 15.55 -27.59
CA GLY A 357 30.35 16.26 -28.25
C GLY A 357 29.90 17.63 -28.72
N PHE A 358 30.53 18.66 -28.20
CA PHE A 358 30.52 20.00 -28.81
C PHE A 358 31.24 19.91 -30.16
N VAL A 359 30.50 20.14 -31.26
CA VAL A 359 31.11 20.50 -32.54
C VAL A 359 30.97 22.00 -32.68
N ALA A 360 32.09 22.62 -33.03
CA ALA A 360 32.33 24.05 -33.19
C ALA A 360 31.43 24.74 -34.21
#